data_e54d818936cdfc3a9759a4f6de6e331c
#
_entry.id   e54d818936cdfc3a9759a4f6de6e331c
#
_cell.length_a   1.000
_cell.length_b   1.000
_cell.length_c   1.000
_cell.angle_alpha   90.00
_cell.angle_beta   90.00
_cell.angle_gamma   90.00
#
_symmetry.space_group_name_H-M   'P 1'
#
loop_
_entity.id
_entity.type
_entity.pdbx_description
1 polymer ?
#
loop_
_entity_poly.entity_id
_entity_poly.type
_entity_poly.pdbx_seq_one_letter_code
_entity_poly.pdbx_strand_id
1 'polypeptide(L)'
;MNINEKTRKALLRFQQNEITESLLYTQLAAIEKDPSNKEVLLQIANDEQGHYTILKKYTGQEISPNKLRVTKYYWLARILGITFAIKLMEGSEESAKNDYASYDEYPDLQQIAHDEDEHEQRLIALINEERLEYMGSVVLGLNDALVEFTGALAGFTLALSDSRLIALTGSITGIAAALSMASSEYLSTKSENGNENGKRSEEHTSELQ
;
A
#
# COMPACT_ATOMS: atom_id res chain seq x y z
N MET A 1 -22.66 -24.05 17.38
CA MET A 1 -23.48 -22.95 16.82
C MET A 1 -23.75 -23.29 15.36
N ASN A 2 -25.03 -23.25 14.93
CA ASN A 2 -25.36 -23.67 13.57
C ASN A 2 -25.28 -22.46 12.64
N ILE A 3 -24.07 -22.19 12.12
CA ILE A 3 -23.81 -21.07 11.20
C ILE A 3 -24.25 -21.51 9.80
N ASN A 4 -25.00 -20.66 9.09
CA ASN A 4 -25.42 -20.98 7.72
C ASN A 4 -24.20 -21.00 6.77
N GLU A 5 -24.33 -21.73 5.65
CA GLU A 5 -23.24 -21.98 4.69
C GLU A 5 -22.68 -20.67 4.08
N LYS A 6 -23.52 -19.66 3.86
CA LYS A 6 -23.10 -18.36 3.32
C LYS A 6 -22.22 -17.60 4.33
N THR A 7 -22.67 -17.52 5.57
CA THR A 7 -21.90 -16.90 6.68
C THR A 7 -20.60 -17.64 6.90
N ARG A 8 -20.62 -18.97 6.88
CA ARG A 8 -19.39 -19.76 7.04
C ARG A 8 -18.33 -19.46 5.98
N LYS A 9 -18.73 -19.33 4.72
CA LYS A 9 -17.81 -18.96 3.63
C LYS A 9 -17.23 -17.56 3.83
N ALA A 10 -18.03 -16.61 4.30
CA ALA A 10 -17.55 -15.27 4.61
C ALA A 10 -16.52 -15.30 5.75
N LEU A 11 -16.83 -15.99 6.86
CA LEU A 11 -15.91 -16.12 8.01
C LEU A 11 -14.59 -16.81 7.63
N LEU A 12 -14.60 -17.80 6.73
CA LEU A 12 -13.38 -18.44 6.23
C LEU A 12 -12.52 -17.46 5.41
N ARG A 13 -13.14 -16.58 4.63
CA ARG A 13 -12.44 -15.53 3.88
C ARG A 13 -11.83 -14.50 4.82
N PHE A 14 -12.60 -14.04 5.80
CA PHE A 14 -12.11 -13.12 6.83
C PHE A 14 -10.93 -13.75 7.56
N GLN A 15 -11.07 -14.97 8.07
CA GLN A 15 -10.00 -15.68 8.75
C GLN A 15 -8.71 -15.80 7.90
N GLN A 16 -8.83 -15.95 6.57
CA GLN A 16 -7.67 -15.96 5.69
C GLN A 16 -7.05 -14.57 5.57
N ASN A 17 -7.85 -13.51 5.56
CA ASN A 17 -7.34 -12.13 5.54
C ASN A 17 -6.54 -11.86 6.81
N GLU A 18 -7.09 -12.10 8.00
CA GLU A 18 -6.42 -11.85 9.27
C GLU A 18 -5.04 -12.52 9.36
N ILE A 19 -4.97 -13.82 9.07
CA ILE A 19 -3.67 -14.51 9.12
C ILE A 19 -2.70 -14.05 8.03
N THR A 20 -3.22 -13.53 6.91
CA THR A 20 -2.40 -12.96 5.84
C THR A 20 -1.83 -11.61 6.27
N GLU A 21 -2.63 -10.78 6.89
CA GLU A 21 -2.28 -9.46 7.38
C GLU A 21 -1.35 -9.54 8.58
N SER A 22 -1.61 -10.41 9.54
CA SER A 22 -0.68 -10.72 10.64
C SER A 22 0.73 -11.04 10.13
N LEU A 23 0.83 -11.93 9.14
CA LEU A 23 2.12 -12.31 8.54
C LEU A 23 2.75 -11.13 7.80
N LEU A 24 1.95 -10.35 7.08
CA LEU A 24 2.44 -9.20 6.30
C LEU A 24 2.96 -8.09 7.21
N TYR A 25 2.19 -7.66 8.21
CA TYR A 25 2.64 -6.64 9.16
C TYR A 25 3.88 -7.06 9.94
N THR A 26 4.00 -8.35 10.29
CA THR A 26 5.24 -8.91 10.86
C THR A 26 6.43 -8.73 9.92
N GLN A 27 6.26 -8.98 8.62
CA GLN A 27 7.34 -8.81 7.63
C GLN A 27 7.65 -7.34 7.36
N LEU A 28 6.64 -6.45 7.36
CA LEU A 28 6.84 -5.01 7.22
C LEU A 28 7.59 -4.44 8.43
N ALA A 29 7.25 -4.86 9.63
CA ALA A 29 7.96 -4.50 10.84
C ALA A 29 9.45 -4.91 10.83
N ALA A 30 9.77 -6.03 10.18
CA ALA A 30 11.15 -6.49 10.07
C ALA A 30 12.03 -5.59 9.18
N ILE A 31 11.43 -4.85 8.25
CA ILE A 31 12.14 -3.92 7.35
C ILE A 31 11.96 -2.45 7.74
N GLU A 32 11.06 -2.14 8.69
CA GLU A 32 10.88 -0.79 9.21
C GLU A 32 12.10 -0.37 10.04
N LYS A 33 12.55 0.86 9.80
CA LYS A 33 13.74 1.42 10.45
C LYS A 33 13.41 2.25 11.68
N ASP A 34 12.25 2.88 11.70
CA ASP A 34 11.78 3.64 12.85
C ASP A 34 11.27 2.69 13.94
N PRO A 35 11.83 2.75 15.16
CA PRO A 35 11.43 1.84 16.24
C PRO A 35 9.95 1.99 16.64
N SER A 36 9.41 3.20 16.61
CA SER A 36 8.02 3.48 16.99
C SER A 36 7.06 2.88 15.97
N ASN A 37 7.34 3.11 14.68
CA ASN A 37 6.55 2.55 13.58
C ASN A 37 6.61 1.02 13.57
N LYS A 38 7.80 0.47 13.84
CA LYS A 38 7.99 -0.97 13.97
C LYS A 38 7.14 -1.57 15.10
N GLU A 39 7.08 -0.90 16.24
CA GLU A 39 6.27 -1.34 17.37
C GLU A 39 4.78 -1.34 17.03
N VAL A 40 4.28 -0.30 16.39
CA VAL A 40 2.88 -0.22 15.94
C VAL A 40 2.55 -1.36 14.98
N LEU A 41 3.41 -1.63 13.98
CA LEU A 41 3.19 -2.72 13.03
C LEU A 41 3.18 -4.10 13.71
N LEU A 42 4.01 -4.31 14.74
CA LEU A 42 4.01 -5.56 15.50
C LEU A 42 2.77 -5.70 16.39
N GLN A 43 2.26 -4.62 16.94
CA GLN A 43 1.01 -4.62 17.71
C GLN A 43 -0.15 -5.00 16.81
N ILE A 44 -0.32 -4.34 15.66
CA ILE A 44 -1.35 -4.69 14.68
C ILE A 44 -1.21 -6.15 14.25
N ALA A 45 -0.01 -6.63 13.90
CA ALA A 45 0.21 -8.02 13.53
C ALA A 45 -0.24 -9.02 14.61
N ASN A 46 -0.11 -8.67 15.88
CA ASN A 46 -0.56 -9.50 17.01
C ASN A 46 -2.08 -9.45 17.18
N ASP A 47 -2.70 -8.30 16.99
CA ASP A 47 -4.15 -8.12 17.02
C ASP A 47 -4.81 -8.95 15.92
N GLU A 48 -4.28 -8.91 14.67
CA GLU A 48 -4.73 -9.76 13.54
C GLU A 48 -4.62 -11.26 13.85
N GLN A 49 -3.56 -11.67 14.54
CA GLN A 49 -3.44 -13.07 15.01
C GLN A 49 -4.50 -13.41 16.03
N GLY A 50 -4.92 -12.45 16.85
CA GLY A 50 -6.05 -12.55 17.79
C GLY A 50 -7.37 -12.74 17.04
N HIS A 51 -7.65 -11.88 16.05
CA HIS A 51 -8.83 -11.96 15.18
C HIS A 51 -8.92 -13.31 14.45
N TYR A 52 -7.82 -13.77 13.87
CA TYR A 52 -7.73 -15.12 13.30
C TYR A 52 -8.17 -16.20 14.29
N THR A 53 -7.71 -16.11 15.53
CA THR A 53 -8.04 -17.08 16.58
C THR A 53 -9.51 -17.04 16.96
N ILE A 54 -10.12 -15.88 17.01
CA ILE A 54 -11.54 -15.68 17.23
C ILE A 54 -12.35 -16.33 16.08
N LEU A 55 -12.03 -15.98 14.85
CA LEU A 55 -12.71 -16.51 13.66
C LEU A 55 -12.57 -18.04 13.55
N LYS A 56 -11.41 -18.58 13.92
CA LYS A 56 -11.17 -20.03 13.96
C LYS A 56 -12.13 -20.76 14.90
N LYS A 57 -12.56 -20.14 16.02
CA LYS A 57 -13.57 -20.75 16.91
C LYS A 57 -14.92 -20.91 16.21
N TYR A 58 -15.29 -19.98 15.34
CA TYR A 58 -16.54 -20.05 14.57
C TYR A 58 -16.44 -21.01 13.38
N THR A 59 -15.34 -21.03 12.65
CA THR A 59 -15.18 -21.84 11.44
C THR A 59 -14.81 -23.30 11.74
N GLY A 60 -14.13 -23.54 12.86
CA GLY A 60 -13.61 -24.84 13.26
C GLY A 60 -12.48 -25.36 12.36
N GLN A 61 -11.85 -24.48 11.54
CA GLN A 61 -10.82 -24.85 10.56
C GLN A 61 -9.55 -24.02 10.74
N GLU A 62 -8.42 -24.61 10.36
CA GLU A 62 -7.17 -23.88 10.17
C GLU A 62 -7.06 -23.40 8.73
N ILE A 63 -6.72 -22.12 8.55
CA ILE A 63 -6.54 -21.49 7.25
C ILE A 63 -5.10 -20.99 7.15
N SER A 64 -4.47 -21.26 6.02
CA SER A 64 -3.13 -20.76 5.74
C SER A 64 -3.19 -19.36 5.14
N PRO A 65 -2.18 -18.49 5.41
CA PRO A 65 -2.10 -17.15 4.82
C PRO A 65 -1.94 -17.21 3.30
N ASN A 66 -2.43 -16.20 2.62
CA ASN A 66 -2.20 -16.00 1.18
C ASN A 66 -0.77 -15.48 0.94
N LYS A 67 0.17 -16.41 0.75
CA LYS A 67 1.60 -16.10 0.57
C LYS A 67 1.87 -15.22 -0.66
N LEU A 68 1.07 -15.32 -1.71
CA LEU A 68 1.22 -14.47 -2.90
C LEU A 68 0.89 -13.00 -2.57
N ARG A 69 -0.19 -12.76 -1.81
CA ARG A 69 -0.55 -11.41 -1.33
C ARG A 69 0.57 -10.86 -0.44
N VAL A 70 1.06 -11.63 0.52
CA VAL A 70 2.17 -11.24 1.40
C VAL A 70 3.42 -10.88 0.58
N THR A 71 3.84 -11.73 -0.34
CA THR A 71 5.01 -11.50 -1.18
C THR A 71 4.86 -10.23 -2.04
N LYS A 72 3.68 -10.03 -2.64
CA LYS A 72 3.38 -8.83 -3.44
C LYS A 72 3.59 -7.55 -2.63
N TYR A 73 2.93 -7.43 -1.48
CA TYR A 73 2.99 -6.20 -0.67
C TYR A 73 4.35 -6.03 0.01
N TYR A 74 5.03 -7.11 0.40
CA TYR A 74 6.39 -7.05 0.91
C TYR A 74 7.35 -6.44 -0.13
N TRP A 75 7.31 -6.88 -1.39
CA TRP A 75 8.16 -6.32 -2.45
C TRP A 75 7.75 -4.88 -2.81
N LEU A 76 6.47 -4.55 -2.80
CA LEU A 76 6.02 -3.16 -2.95
C LEU A 76 6.60 -2.27 -1.84
N ALA A 77 6.56 -2.73 -0.59
CA ALA A 77 7.16 -2.00 0.53
C ALA A 77 8.68 -1.83 0.40
N ARG A 78 9.37 -2.85 -0.11
CA ARG A 78 10.81 -2.80 -0.35
C ARG A 78 11.21 -1.82 -1.43
N ILE A 79 10.42 -1.68 -2.48
CA ILE A 79 10.73 -0.85 -3.65
C ILE A 79 10.18 0.57 -3.48
N LEU A 80 8.91 0.69 -3.07
CA LEU A 80 8.18 1.96 -3.03
C LEU A 80 8.03 2.55 -1.61
N GLY A 81 8.40 1.78 -0.60
CA GLY A 81 8.30 2.14 0.81
C GLY A 81 7.07 1.55 1.52
N ILE A 82 7.18 1.40 2.85
CA ILE A 82 6.15 0.78 3.69
C ILE A 82 4.86 1.59 3.62
N THR A 83 4.94 2.92 3.71
CA THR A 83 3.81 3.84 3.59
C THR A 83 2.97 3.60 2.34
N PHE A 84 3.63 3.43 1.17
CA PHE A 84 2.93 3.16 -0.09
C PHE A 84 2.23 1.80 -0.08
N ALA A 85 2.89 0.76 0.43
CA ALA A 85 2.32 -0.58 0.51
C ALA A 85 1.08 -0.60 1.43
N ILE A 86 1.15 0.04 2.61
CA ILE A 86 0.03 0.19 3.54
C ILE A 86 -1.15 0.91 2.86
N LYS A 87 -0.91 2.07 2.25
CA LYS A 87 -1.95 2.85 1.57
C LYS A 87 -2.67 2.07 0.47
N LEU A 88 -1.92 1.25 -0.28
CA LEU A 88 -2.50 0.40 -1.31
C LEU A 88 -3.31 -0.78 -0.71
N MET A 89 -2.94 -1.27 0.48
CA MET A 89 -3.69 -2.29 1.20
C MET A 89 -5.01 -1.74 1.72
N GLU A 90 -5.00 -0.61 2.42
CA GLU A 90 -6.19 0.05 2.98
C GLU A 90 -7.27 0.25 1.91
N GLY A 91 -6.90 0.75 0.73
CA GLY A 91 -7.84 0.94 -0.38
C GLY A 91 -8.50 -0.37 -0.89
N SER A 92 -7.91 -1.54 -0.57
CA SER A 92 -8.49 -2.84 -0.92
C SER A 92 -9.35 -3.46 0.20
N GLU A 93 -9.29 -2.91 1.42
CA GLU A 93 -9.89 -3.48 2.64
C GLU A 93 -11.16 -2.76 3.10
N GLU A 94 -11.43 -1.55 2.61
CA GLU A 94 -12.64 -0.78 2.92
C GLU A 94 -13.94 -1.60 2.68
N SER A 95 -13.90 -2.53 1.73
CA SER A 95 -15.01 -3.47 1.48
C SER A 95 -15.17 -4.52 2.59
N ALA A 96 -14.09 -4.92 3.25
CA ALA A 96 -14.11 -5.97 4.27
C ALA A 96 -14.72 -5.46 5.60
N LYS A 97 -14.45 -4.20 5.99
CA LYS A 97 -15.03 -3.57 7.18
C LYS A 97 -16.56 -3.57 7.15
N ASN A 98 -17.15 -3.16 6.02
CA ASN A 98 -18.59 -3.15 5.83
C ASN A 98 -19.20 -4.57 5.91
N ASP A 99 -18.41 -5.57 5.57
CA ASP A 99 -18.81 -6.97 5.67
C ASP A 99 -18.87 -7.43 7.14
N TYR A 100 -17.91 -7.08 8.01
CA TYR A 100 -17.97 -7.40 9.46
C TYR A 100 -19.14 -6.73 10.16
N ALA A 101 -19.36 -5.45 9.90
CA ALA A 101 -20.45 -4.67 10.49
C ALA A 101 -21.85 -5.23 10.16
N SER A 102 -21.97 -6.04 9.09
CA SER A 102 -23.23 -6.66 8.70
C SER A 102 -23.65 -7.88 9.55
N TYR A 103 -22.79 -8.33 10.47
CA TYR A 103 -23.02 -9.52 11.31
C TYR A 103 -23.33 -9.15 12.76
N ASP A 104 -24.39 -8.37 13.00
CA ASP A 104 -24.83 -7.86 14.32
C ASP A 104 -25.10 -8.97 15.35
N GLU A 105 -25.36 -10.20 14.90
CA GLU A 105 -25.63 -11.35 15.77
C GLU A 105 -24.37 -11.91 16.46
N TYR A 106 -23.18 -11.42 16.09
CA TYR A 106 -21.88 -11.94 16.57
C TYR A 106 -21.09 -10.83 17.26
N PRO A 107 -21.14 -10.72 18.60
CA PRO A 107 -20.44 -9.66 19.34
C PRO A 107 -18.91 -9.61 19.07
N ASP A 108 -18.28 -10.78 18.91
CA ASP A 108 -16.86 -10.85 18.62
C ASP A 108 -16.50 -10.22 17.25
N LEU A 109 -17.41 -10.29 16.26
CA LEU A 109 -17.19 -9.68 14.94
C LEU A 109 -17.36 -8.16 14.98
N GLN A 110 -18.22 -7.67 15.87
CA GLN A 110 -18.34 -6.21 16.11
C GLN A 110 -17.10 -5.66 16.77
N GLN A 111 -16.47 -6.44 17.68
CA GLN A 111 -15.22 -6.05 18.27
C GLN A 111 -14.09 -6.02 17.24
N ILE A 112 -13.99 -7.02 16.37
CA ILE A 112 -13.03 -7.02 15.25
C ILE A 112 -13.23 -5.78 14.36
N ALA A 113 -14.49 -5.44 13.99
CA ALA A 113 -14.77 -4.25 13.19
C ALA A 113 -14.29 -2.95 13.87
N HIS A 114 -14.40 -2.86 15.18
CA HIS A 114 -13.91 -1.71 15.95
C HIS A 114 -12.38 -1.66 15.98
N ASP A 115 -11.74 -2.81 16.20
CA ASP A 115 -10.27 -2.91 16.21
C ASP A 115 -9.68 -2.54 14.84
N GLU A 116 -10.35 -2.91 13.72
CA GLU A 116 -9.98 -2.50 12.37
C GLU A 116 -10.00 -0.97 12.18
N ASP A 117 -10.97 -0.27 12.76
CA ASP A 117 -11.01 1.20 12.73
C ASP A 117 -9.83 1.81 13.50
N GLU A 118 -9.43 1.21 14.62
CA GLU A 118 -8.23 1.64 15.35
C GLU A 118 -6.95 1.34 14.58
N HIS A 119 -6.85 0.18 13.93
CA HIS A 119 -5.70 -0.18 13.08
C HIS A 119 -5.51 0.82 11.95
N GLU A 120 -6.59 1.18 11.25
CA GLU A 120 -6.55 2.19 10.19
C GLU A 120 -6.00 3.52 10.71
N GLN A 121 -6.49 4.01 11.85
CA GLN A 121 -6.00 5.25 12.43
C GLN A 121 -4.51 5.19 12.81
N ARG A 122 -4.06 4.06 13.36
CA ARG A 122 -2.64 3.84 13.67
C ARG A 122 -1.80 3.78 12.40
N LEU A 123 -2.27 3.11 11.34
CA LEU A 123 -1.59 3.02 10.07
C LEU A 123 -1.52 4.38 9.36
N ILE A 124 -2.59 5.18 9.41
CA ILE A 124 -2.60 6.57 8.90
C ILE A 124 -1.54 7.41 9.61
N ALA A 125 -1.38 7.24 10.93
CA ALA A 125 -0.36 7.96 11.70
C ALA A 125 1.09 7.57 11.32
N LEU A 126 1.31 6.38 10.73
CA LEU A 126 2.62 5.97 10.20
C LEU A 126 2.93 6.59 8.84
N ILE A 127 1.94 7.17 8.19
CA ILE A 127 2.09 7.75 6.85
C ILE A 127 2.97 8.98 6.96
N ASN A 128 4.14 8.91 6.35
CA ASN A 128 5.02 10.05 6.19
C ASN A 128 4.53 10.87 4.99
N GLU A 129 3.90 12.03 5.26
CA GLU A 129 3.35 12.91 4.23
C GLU A 129 4.39 13.32 3.19
N GLU A 130 5.62 13.61 3.61
CA GLU A 130 6.72 13.95 2.71
C GLU A 130 7.00 12.83 1.70
N ARG A 131 7.01 11.57 2.14
CA ARG A 131 7.19 10.42 1.22
C ARG A 131 6.02 10.25 0.26
N LEU A 132 4.79 10.52 0.70
CA LEU A 132 3.61 10.48 -0.18
C LEU A 132 3.68 11.54 -1.27
N GLU A 133 4.15 12.74 -0.93
CA GLU A 133 4.33 13.83 -1.89
C GLU A 133 5.32 13.45 -2.99
N TYR A 134 6.49 12.90 -2.62
CA TYR A 134 7.44 12.38 -3.60
C TYR A 134 6.88 11.23 -4.44
N MET A 135 6.08 10.36 -3.84
CA MET A 135 5.42 9.27 -4.57
C MET A 135 4.37 9.79 -5.55
N GLY A 136 3.61 10.83 -5.16
CA GLY A 136 2.67 11.51 -6.03
C GLY A 136 3.37 12.05 -7.27
N SER A 137 4.48 12.75 -7.09
CA SER A 137 5.30 13.29 -8.18
C SER A 137 5.84 12.20 -9.11
N VAL A 138 6.35 11.10 -8.57
CA VAL A 138 6.82 9.95 -9.38
C VAL A 138 5.69 9.34 -10.20
N VAL A 139 4.51 9.17 -9.60
CA VAL A 139 3.33 8.63 -10.31
C VAL A 139 2.86 9.58 -11.41
N LEU A 140 2.87 10.89 -11.16
CA LEU A 140 2.53 11.89 -12.17
C LEU A 140 3.49 11.85 -13.35
N GLY A 141 4.80 11.83 -13.11
CA GLY A 141 5.81 11.71 -14.15
C GLY A 141 5.71 10.40 -14.95
N LEU A 142 5.37 9.29 -14.30
CA LEU A 142 5.11 8.02 -14.99
C LEU A 142 3.85 8.08 -15.87
N ASN A 143 2.81 8.77 -15.42
CA ASN A 143 1.58 8.95 -16.20
C ASN A 143 1.83 9.77 -17.46
N ASP A 144 2.60 10.86 -17.36
CA ASP A 144 3.00 11.66 -18.50
C ASP A 144 3.85 10.85 -19.49
N ALA A 145 4.79 10.04 -18.98
CA ALA A 145 5.56 9.11 -19.80
C ALA A 145 4.70 8.10 -20.55
N LEU A 146 3.61 7.60 -19.94
CA LEU A 146 2.66 6.70 -20.58
C LEU A 146 1.92 7.37 -21.75
N VAL A 147 1.51 8.63 -21.59
CA VAL A 147 0.82 9.40 -22.64
C VAL A 147 1.76 9.63 -23.83
N GLU A 148 3.00 10.09 -23.56
CA GLU A 148 4.01 10.31 -24.59
C GLU A 148 4.38 8.99 -25.32
N PHE A 149 4.59 7.92 -24.56
CA PHE A 149 4.89 6.61 -25.10
C PHE A 149 3.78 6.08 -25.99
N THR A 150 2.52 6.27 -25.62
CA THR A 150 1.38 5.85 -26.44
C THR A 150 1.37 6.57 -27.78
N GLY A 151 1.67 7.88 -27.79
CA GLY A 151 1.80 8.66 -29.04
C GLY A 151 2.98 8.19 -29.90
N ALA A 152 4.13 7.95 -29.29
CA ALA A 152 5.31 7.44 -29.98
C ALA A 152 5.06 6.05 -30.59
N LEU A 153 4.44 5.14 -29.81
CA LEU A 153 4.12 3.79 -30.27
C LEU A 153 3.14 3.80 -31.46
N ALA A 154 2.13 4.68 -31.43
CA ALA A 154 1.23 4.87 -32.55
C ALA A 154 1.99 5.36 -33.79
N GLY A 155 2.92 6.31 -33.64
CA GLY A 155 3.79 6.78 -34.72
C GLY A 155 4.67 5.66 -35.32
N PHE A 156 5.30 4.85 -34.44
CA PHE A 156 6.11 3.71 -34.91
C PHE A 156 5.27 2.67 -35.65
N THR A 157 4.05 2.41 -35.18
CA THR A 157 3.14 1.45 -35.83
C THR A 157 2.73 1.90 -37.24
N LEU A 158 2.61 3.20 -37.48
CA LEU A 158 2.28 3.78 -38.77
C LEU A 158 3.50 3.86 -39.72
N ALA A 159 4.69 4.08 -39.17
CA ALA A 159 5.92 4.32 -39.92
C ALA A 159 6.73 3.05 -40.23
N LEU A 160 6.63 2.03 -39.38
CA LEU A 160 7.43 0.82 -39.48
C LEU A 160 6.54 -0.38 -39.85
N SER A 161 7.04 -1.24 -40.74
CA SER A 161 6.34 -2.47 -41.12
C SER A 161 6.75 -3.71 -40.36
N ASP A 162 7.84 -3.62 -39.57
CA ASP A 162 8.38 -4.74 -38.81
C ASP A 162 7.96 -4.67 -37.34
N SER A 163 7.11 -5.61 -36.92
CA SER A 163 6.59 -5.69 -35.54
C SER A 163 7.69 -5.88 -34.48
N ARG A 164 8.81 -6.53 -34.82
CA ARG A 164 9.94 -6.68 -33.89
C ARG A 164 10.65 -5.35 -33.66
N LEU A 165 10.82 -4.58 -34.73
CA LEU A 165 11.44 -3.26 -34.64
C LEU A 165 10.55 -2.29 -33.87
N ILE A 166 9.22 -2.33 -34.09
CA ILE A 166 8.23 -1.56 -33.31
C ILE A 166 8.31 -1.91 -31.83
N ALA A 167 8.33 -3.20 -31.48
CA ALA A 167 8.41 -3.65 -30.09
C ALA A 167 9.71 -3.22 -29.42
N LEU A 168 10.85 -3.33 -30.11
CA LEU A 168 12.16 -2.96 -29.58
C LEU A 168 12.27 -1.43 -29.35
N THR A 169 11.98 -0.63 -30.37
CA THR A 169 12.04 0.83 -30.27
C THR A 169 11.02 1.37 -29.26
N GLY A 170 9.80 0.84 -29.27
CA GLY A 170 8.78 1.18 -28.29
C GLY A 170 9.22 0.87 -26.86
N SER A 171 9.75 -0.32 -26.61
CA SER A 171 10.23 -0.69 -25.27
C SER A 171 11.36 0.23 -24.76
N ILE A 172 12.33 0.52 -25.61
CA ILE A 172 13.45 1.42 -25.26
C ILE A 172 12.92 2.83 -24.97
N THR A 173 12.08 3.37 -25.84
CA THR A 173 11.49 4.70 -25.68
C THR A 173 10.64 4.79 -24.40
N GLY A 174 9.77 3.80 -24.17
CA GLY A 174 8.89 3.78 -22.99
C GLY A 174 9.66 3.71 -21.67
N ILE A 175 10.69 2.86 -21.58
CA ILE A 175 11.54 2.78 -20.38
C ILE A 175 12.32 4.08 -20.17
N ALA A 176 12.89 4.64 -21.22
CA ALA A 176 13.66 5.89 -21.14
C ALA A 176 12.76 7.07 -20.73
N ALA A 177 11.58 7.21 -21.32
CA ALA A 177 10.61 8.24 -20.96
C ALA A 177 10.15 8.11 -19.50
N ALA A 178 9.77 6.91 -19.08
CA ALA A 178 9.32 6.65 -17.72
C ALA A 178 10.40 7.00 -16.67
N LEU A 179 11.65 6.60 -16.89
CA LEU A 179 12.75 6.91 -15.98
C LEU A 179 13.07 8.41 -15.97
N SER A 180 13.08 9.06 -17.13
CA SER A 180 13.39 10.48 -17.26
C SER A 180 12.34 11.34 -16.55
N MET A 181 11.06 11.12 -16.84
CA MET A 181 9.98 11.92 -16.28
C MET A 181 9.80 11.69 -14.78
N ALA A 182 9.81 10.43 -14.33
CA ALA A 182 9.72 10.12 -12.90
C ALA A 182 10.92 10.70 -12.11
N SER A 183 12.12 10.68 -12.68
CA SER A 183 13.31 11.28 -12.04
C SER A 183 13.24 12.80 -12.00
N SER A 184 12.78 13.42 -13.09
CA SER A 184 12.62 14.88 -13.17
C SER A 184 11.62 15.37 -12.15
N GLU A 185 10.48 14.75 -12.07
CA GLU A 185 9.40 15.14 -11.15
C GLU A 185 9.81 14.92 -9.68
N TYR A 186 10.46 13.80 -9.38
CA TYR A 186 11.02 13.55 -8.06
C TYR A 186 12.05 14.62 -7.65
N LEU A 187 12.95 15.01 -8.56
CA LEU A 187 13.98 16.02 -8.28
C LEU A 187 13.37 17.40 -8.13
N SER A 188 12.33 17.75 -8.91
CA SER A 188 11.60 19.02 -8.79
C SER A 188 10.99 19.16 -7.39
N THR A 189 10.19 18.19 -6.98
CA THR A 189 9.54 18.16 -5.66
C THR A 189 10.57 18.21 -4.53
N LYS A 190 11.65 17.45 -4.65
CA LYS A 190 12.72 17.47 -3.65
C LYS A 190 13.43 18.83 -3.54
N SER A 191 13.60 19.53 -4.66
CA SER A 191 14.21 20.86 -4.69
C SER A 191 13.30 21.92 -4.08
N GLU A 192 12.00 21.83 -4.32
CA GLU A 192 11.00 22.75 -3.76
C GLU A 192 10.94 22.62 -2.24
N ASN A 193 10.83 21.40 -1.72
CA ASN A 193 10.81 21.14 -0.28
C ASN A 193 12.11 21.51 0.43
N GLY A 194 13.26 21.32 -0.23
CA GLY A 194 14.55 21.78 0.28
C GLY A 194 14.63 23.31 0.42
N ASN A 195 13.97 24.04 -0.46
CA ASN A 195 13.95 25.51 -0.46
C ASN A 195 12.97 26.08 0.60
N GLU A 196 11.84 25.43 0.83
CA GLU A 196 10.88 25.81 1.88
C GLU A 196 11.47 25.61 3.29
N ASN A 197 12.14 24.47 3.52
CA ASN A 197 12.84 24.22 4.79
C ASN A 197 13.99 25.21 5.03
N GLY A 198 14.69 25.65 3.99
CA GLY A 198 15.71 26.71 4.07
C GLY A 198 15.12 28.06 4.50
N LYS A 199 14.02 28.50 3.90
CA LYS A 199 13.33 29.73 4.24
C LYS A 199 12.77 29.74 5.66
N ARG A 200 12.19 28.62 6.10
CA ARG A 200 11.63 28.48 7.45
C ARG A 200 12.71 28.54 8.55
N SER A 201 13.91 28.04 8.27
CA SER A 201 15.03 28.14 9.20
C SER A 201 15.62 29.55 9.26
N GLU A 202 15.59 30.32 8.17
CA GLU A 202 16.04 31.71 8.13
C GLU A 202 15.06 32.65 8.84
N GLU A 203 13.74 32.46 8.67
CA GLU A 203 12.72 33.22 9.41
C GLU A 203 12.83 33.01 10.92
N HIS A 204 13.01 31.76 11.35
CA HIS A 204 13.14 31.46 12.79
C HIS A 204 14.42 32.02 13.41
N THR A 205 15.48 32.22 12.63
CA THR A 205 16.73 32.84 13.11
C THR A 205 16.65 34.35 13.14
N SER A 206 15.81 34.99 12.30
CA SER A 206 15.61 36.43 12.30
C SER A 206 14.66 36.92 13.39
N GLU A 207 13.78 36.08 13.91
CA GLU A 207 12.89 36.42 15.04
C GLU A 207 13.59 36.35 16.41
N LEU A 208 14.80 35.79 16.47
CA LEU A 208 15.58 35.65 17.71
C LEU A 208 16.71 36.69 17.85
N GLN A 209 16.79 37.68 16.96
CA GLN A 209 17.71 38.83 17.04
C GLN A 209 16.97 40.13 17.32
#